data_6b3108678839f4d1e35f02617cffd21f
#
_entry.id   6b3108678839f4d1e35f02617cffd21f
#
_cell.length_a   1.000
_cell.length_b   1.000
_cell.length_c   1.000
_cell.angle_alpha   90.00
_cell.angle_beta   90.00
_cell.angle_gamma   90.00
#
_symmetry.space_group_name_H-M   'P 1'
#
loop_
_entity.id
_entity.type
_entity.pdbx_description
1 polymer ?
#
loop_
_entity_poly.entity_id
_entity_poly.type
_entity_poly.pdbx_seq_one_letter_code
_entity_poly.pdbx_strand_id
1 'polypeptide(L)'
;MIKPSKIFRIFYPSLLWQMPKTGKKCIYLTFDDGPHPLITPKVLEILRKYNAKATFFCIGNNVNKYPETFELIKREGHSIGSHTFNHENGWKTKTDDYVKSFQASNELIHSDLFRPPHGKIKRSQLKKLKTLNLKNDFQLSTFNFQLKIVAWTVIAYDWDHALSPEDVYQNVIRNANDGAIVAFHDSIKAYNNMISALPRVLEYYSQKGFIFKSL
;
A
#
# COMPACT_ATOMS: atom_id res chain seq x y z
N MET A 1 3.37 7.96 15.08
CA MET A 1 4.38 6.89 15.36
C MET A 1 4.85 6.32 14.02
N ILE A 2 6.04 6.68 13.59
CA ILE A 2 6.61 6.37 12.26
C ILE A 2 6.75 4.85 12.01
N LYS A 3 7.14 4.12 13.04
CA LYS A 3 7.17 2.64 13.05
C LYS A 3 6.05 2.09 13.91
N PRO A 4 5.35 1.03 13.49
CA PRO A 4 4.40 0.34 14.36
C PRO A 4 5.09 -0.14 15.63
N SER A 5 4.41 0.00 16.78
CA SER A 5 4.97 -0.50 18.03
C SER A 5 5.18 -2.01 17.97
N LYS A 6 6.20 -2.51 18.67
CA LYS A 6 6.45 -3.97 18.79
C LYS A 6 5.20 -4.70 19.32
N ILE A 7 4.49 -4.07 20.25
CA ILE A 7 3.25 -4.58 20.83
C ILE A 7 2.20 -4.83 19.74
N PHE A 8 2.01 -3.89 18.81
CA PHE A 8 1.03 -4.04 17.74
C PHE A 8 1.34 -5.23 16.81
N ARG A 9 2.63 -5.46 16.52
CA ARG A 9 3.08 -6.62 15.76
C ARG A 9 2.80 -7.94 16.47
N ILE A 10 2.92 -7.98 17.82
CA ILE A 10 2.61 -9.16 18.64
C ILE A 10 1.11 -9.46 18.59
N PHE A 11 0.24 -8.45 18.64
CA PHE A 11 -1.21 -8.63 18.55
C PHE A 11 -1.74 -9.03 17.18
N TYR A 12 -0.99 -8.70 16.11
CA TYR A 12 -1.35 -9.00 14.73
C TYR A 12 -0.20 -9.68 13.96
N PRO A 13 0.27 -10.85 14.43
CA PRO A 13 1.44 -11.53 13.83
C PRO A 13 1.19 -12.02 12.40
N SER A 14 -0.07 -12.15 12.02
CA SER A 14 -0.48 -12.63 10.71
C SER A 14 -0.56 -11.55 9.62
N LEU A 15 -0.24 -10.29 9.95
CA LEU A 15 -0.09 -9.23 8.97
C LEU A 15 1.34 -9.23 8.42
N LEU A 16 1.47 -8.90 7.13
CA LEU A 16 2.76 -8.70 6.51
C LEU A 16 3.32 -7.32 6.89
N TRP A 17 4.27 -7.29 7.82
CA TRP A 17 4.88 -6.05 8.34
C TRP A 17 6.15 -5.65 7.62
N GLN A 18 6.85 -6.62 7.05
CA GLN A 18 8.14 -6.46 6.41
C GLN A 18 8.38 -7.65 5.49
N MET A 19 9.04 -7.44 4.38
CA MET A 19 9.48 -8.53 3.51
C MET A 19 10.75 -9.20 4.07
N PRO A 20 10.98 -10.48 3.76
CA PRO A 20 12.22 -11.15 4.13
C PRO A 20 13.44 -10.40 3.60
N LYS A 21 14.49 -10.33 4.40
CA LYS A 21 15.78 -9.80 3.96
C LYS A 21 16.42 -10.80 3.01
N THR A 22 16.65 -10.38 1.79
CA THR A 22 17.24 -11.24 0.75
C THR A 22 18.75 -11.01 0.54
N GLY A 23 19.34 -10.07 1.28
CA GLY A 23 20.72 -9.60 1.07
C GLY A 23 20.88 -8.68 -0.15
N LYS A 24 19.81 -8.44 -0.92
CA LYS A 24 19.82 -7.63 -2.15
C LYS A 24 19.44 -6.16 -1.93
N LYS A 25 19.41 -5.68 -0.69
CA LYS A 25 19.03 -4.29 -0.34
C LYS A 25 17.74 -3.83 -1.07
N CYS A 26 16.59 -4.39 -0.70
CA CYS A 26 15.31 -4.07 -1.31
C CYS A 26 14.47 -3.15 -0.42
N ILE A 27 13.81 -2.15 -1.02
CA ILE A 27 12.73 -1.35 -0.44
C ILE A 27 11.44 -1.65 -1.21
N TYR A 28 10.33 -1.80 -0.50
CA TYR A 28 9.01 -2.02 -1.05
C TYR A 28 8.18 -0.76 -0.82
N LEU A 29 8.15 0.11 -1.85
CA LEU A 29 7.32 1.33 -1.81
C LEU A 29 5.86 0.95 -2.02
N THR A 30 4.99 1.54 -1.22
CA THR A 30 3.54 1.35 -1.34
C THR A 30 2.84 2.70 -1.29
N PHE A 31 1.73 2.82 -2.03
CA PHE A 31 0.90 4.03 -2.11
C PHE A 31 -0.52 3.65 -1.76
N ASP A 32 -1.13 4.39 -0.83
CA ASP A 32 -2.51 4.18 -0.37
C ASP A 32 -3.41 5.32 -0.89
N ASP A 33 -4.73 5.11 -0.90
CA ASP A 33 -5.81 6.06 -1.21
C ASP A 33 -6.07 6.33 -2.69
N GLY A 34 -5.19 5.98 -3.61
CA GLY A 34 -5.40 6.11 -5.05
C GLY A 34 -6.48 5.19 -5.64
N PRO A 35 -6.63 5.15 -6.98
CA PRO A 35 -5.98 6.04 -7.93
C PRO A 35 -6.58 7.46 -7.93
N HIS A 36 -5.75 8.47 -8.22
CA HIS A 36 -6.18 9.84 -8.43
C HIS A 36 -5.69 10.33 -9.81
N PRO A 37 -6.57 10.90 -10.67
CA PRO A 37 -6.27 11.13 -12.09
C PRO A 37 -5.12 12.11 -12.34
N LEU A 38 -4.84 13.02 -11.40
CA LEU A 38 -3.75 14.00 -11.53
C LEU A 38 -2.50 13.65 -10.72
N ILE A 39 -2.64 12.85 -9.66
CA ILE A 39 -1.55 12.58 -8.72
C ILE A 39 -0.85 11.26 -9.05
N THR A 40 -1.62 10.20 -9.21
CA THR A 40 -1.06 8.87 -9.51
C THR A 40 -0.16 8.87 -10.75
N PRO A 41 -0.51 9.52 -11.89
CA PRO A 41 0.40 9.60 -13.04
C PRO A 41 1.75 10.27 -12.73
N LYS A 42 1.76 11.30 -11.85
CA LYS A 42 3.01 11.95 -11.43
C LYS A 42 3.87 11.03 -10.56
N VAL A 43 3.24 10.23 -9.69
CA VAL A 43 3.96 9.19 -8.92
C VAL A 43 4.59 8.18 -9.86
N LEU A 44 3.84 7.70 -10.86
CA LEU A 44 4.34 6.75 -11.86
C LEU A 44 5.52 7.32 -12.66
N GLU A 45 5.45 8.59 -13.06
CA GLU A 45 6.56 9.27 -13.73
C GLU A 45 7.84 9.29 -12.86
N ILE A 46 7.70 9.61 -11.58
CA ILE A 46 8.83 9.61 -10.64
C ILE A 46 9.41 8.19 -10.51
N LEU A 47 8.57 7.18 -10.29
CA LEU A 47 9.00 5.79 -10.16
C LEU A 47 9.74 5.30 -11.41
N ARG A 48 9.28 5.66 -12.59
CA ARG A 48 9.90 5.31 -13.88
C ARG A 48 11.34 5.84 -14.00
N LYS A 49 11.60 7.08 -13.53
CA LYS A 49 12.94 7.70 -13.57
C LYS A 49 13.98 6.89 -12.78
N TYR A 50 13.55 6.15 -11.76
CA TYR A 50 14.42 5.32 -10.91
C TYR A 50 14.30 3.81 -11.21
N ASN A 51 13.63 3.42 -12.30
CA ASN A 51 13.32 2.02 -12.60
C ASN A 51 12.68 1.30 -11.40
N ALA A 52 11.90 2.02 -10.60
CA ALA A 52 11.29 1.54 -9.37
C ALA A 52 9.94 0.89 -9.63
N LYS A 53 9.68 -0.24 -8.98
CA LYS A 53 8.34 -0.84 -8.92
C LYS A 53 7.77 -0.63 -7.52
N ALA A 54 6.44 -0.48 -7.44
CA ALA A 54 5.71 -0.20 -6.22
C ALA A 54 4.39 -1.00 -6.17
N THR A 55 3.71 -0.95 -5.03
CA THR A 55 2.38 -1.52 -4.86
C THR A 55 1.40 -0.40 -4.51
N PHE A 56 0.27 -0.35 -5.20
CA PHE A 56 -0.80 0.63 -4.98
C PHE A 56 -1.99 -0.04 -4.31
N PHE A 57 -2.33 0.38 -3.10
CA PHE A 57 -3.52 -0.04 -2.38
C PHE A 57 -4.67 0.91 -2.70
N CYS A 58 -5.49 0.50 -3.66
CA CYS A 58 -6.50 1.34 -4.28
C CYS A 58 -7.84 1.29 -3.53
N ILE A 59 -8.48 2.45 -3.39
CA ILE A 59 -9.87 2.55 -2.93
C ILE A 59 -10.80 2.14 -4.08
N GLY A 60 -11.69 1.18 -3.86
CA GLY A 60 -12.58 0.65 -4.90
C GLY A 60 -13.42 1.73 -5.58
N ASN A 61 -13.95 2.69 -4.83
CA ASN A 61 -14.68 3.83 -5.38
C ASN A 61 -13.83 4.71 -6.32
N ASN A 62 -12.53 4.86 -6.03
CA ASN A 62 -11.60 5.58 -6.91
C ASN A 62 -11.27 4.78 -8.17
N VAL A 63 -11.13 3.46 -8.06
CA VAL A 63 -10.98 2.59 -9.24
C VAL A 63 -12.18 2.72 -10.16
N ASN A 64 -13.40 2.69 -9.60
CA ASN A 64 -14.64 2.87 -10.37
C ASN A 64 -14.72 4.25 -11.04
N LYS A 65 -14.25 5.31 -10.37
CA LYS A 65 -14.26 6.68 -10.91
C LYS A 65 -13.16 6.97 -11.93
N TYR A 66 -12.00 6.33 -11.77
CA TYR A 66 -10.80 6.60 -12.56
C TYR A 66 -10.18 5.32 -13.13
N PRO A 67 -10.95 4.53 -13.91
CA PRO A 67 -10.50 3.24 -14.42
C PRO A 67 -9.27 3.35 -15.32
N GLU A 68 -9.15 4.42 -16.10
CA GLU A 68 -7.97 4.64 -16.96
C GLU A 68 -6.69 4.82 -16.15
N THR A 69 -6.76 5.53 -15.01
CA THR A 69 -5.62 5.72 -14.12
C THR A 69 -5.26 4.40 -13.42
N PHE A 70 -6.25 3.60 -13.05
CA PHE A 70 -6.02 2.27 -12.49
C PHE A 70 -5.33 1.33 -13.50
N GLU A 71 -5.80 1.31 -14.75
CA GLU A 71 -5.15 0.52 -15.81
C GLU A 71 -3.74 1.02 -16.14
N LEU A 72 -3.47 2.33 -15.98
CA LEU A 72 -2.12 2.87 -16.14
C LEU A 72 -1.15 2.29 -15.11
N ILE A 73 -1.55 2.16 -13.83
CA ILE A 73 -0.73 1.52 -12.78
C ILE A 73 -0.32 0.10 -13.21
N LYS A 74 -1.28 -0.68 -13.72
CA LYS A 74 -1.06 -2.08 -14.15
C LYS A 74 -0.14 -2.14 -15.37
N ARG A 75 -0.40 -1.30 -16.39
CA ARG A 75 0.41 -1.25 -17.62
C ARG A 75 1.87 -0.90 -17.34
N GLU A 76 2.14 -0.10 -16.31
CA GLU A 76 3.51 0.21 -15.90
C GLU A 76 4.15 -0.88 -15.04
N GLY A 77 3.47 -2.01 -14.83
CA GLY A 77 3.99 -3.20 -14.15
C GLY A 77 4.15 -3.03 -12.65
N HIS A 78 3.28 -2.22 -12.03
CA HIS A 78 3.16 -2.12 -10.58
C HIS A 78 2.18 -3.16 -10.05
N SER A 79 2.33 -3.58 -8.79
CA SER A 79 1.34 -4.41 -8.10
C SER A 79 0.18 -3.55 -7.59
N ILE A 80 -0.98 -4.18 -7.50
CA ILE A 80 -2.20 -3.56 -6.98
C ILE A 80 -2.72 -4.33 -5.78
N GLY A 81 -3.39 -3.64 -4.86
CA GLY A 81 -4.07 -4.24 -3.71
C GLY A 81 -5.33 -3.46 -3.37
N SER A 82 -6.22 -4.07 -2.58
CA SER A 82 -7.46 -3.42 -2.13
C SER A 82 -7.21 -2.55 -0.90
N HIS A 83 -7.93 -1.41 -0.83
CA HIS A 83 -7.97 -0.52 0.34
C HIS A 83 -9.41 -0.23 0.79
N THR A 84 -10.29 -1.24 0.73
CA THR A 84 -11.75 -1.18 0.88
C THR A 84 -12.45 -0.32 -0.20
N PHE A 85 -13.79 -0.30 -0.20
CA PHE A 85 -14.51 0.41 -1.26
C PHE A 85 -14.58 1.92 -1.04
N ASN A 86 -14.82 2.38 0.22
CA ASN A 86 -14.90 3.80 0.58
C ASN A 86 -13.92 4.20 1.70
N HIS A 87 -12.80 3.50 1.85
CA HIS A 87 -11.79 3.80 2.87
C HIS A 87 -12.33 3.69 4.31
N GLU A 88 -13.11 2.63 4.60
CA GLU A 88 -13.78 2.45 5.89
C GLU A 88 -12.79 2.20 7.03
N ASN A 89 -13.01 2.92 8.14
CA ASN A 89 -12.27 2.66 9.37
C ASN A 89 -12.74 1.37 10.03
N GLY A 90 -11.90 0.32 10.03
CA GLY A 90 -12.27 -0.99 10.54
C GLY A 90 -12.76 -0.98 11.99
N TRP A 91 -12.20 -0.14 12.86
CA TRP A 91 -12.65 -0.06 14.25
C TRP A 91 -14.04 0.53 14.42
N LYS A 92 -14.47 1.40 13.49
CA LYS A 92 -15.77 2.07 13.51
C LYS A 92 -16.84 1.34 12.69
N THR A 93 -16.44 0.40 11.83
CA THR A 93 -17.34 -0.32 10.93
C THR A 93 -17.69 -1.70 11.50
N LYS A 94 -18.93 -2.15 11.31
CA LYS A 94 -19.35 -3.51 11.66
C LYS A 94 -18.58 -4.54 10.82
N THR A 95 -18.35 -5.73 11.37
CA THR A 95 -17.52 -6.76 10.71
C THR A 95 -18.04 -7.12 9.31
N ASP A 96 -19.33 -7.34 9.19
CA ASP A 96 -19.95 -7.77 7.93
C ASP A 96 -19.92 -6.66 6.86
N ASP A 97 -20.19 -5.42 7.26
CA ASP A 97 -20.14 -4.27 6.37
C ASP A 97 -18.72 -4.00 5.87
N TYR A 98 -17.72 -4.17 6.75
CA TYR A 98 -16.30 -4.04 6.40
C TYR A 98 -15.86 -5.10 5.38
N VAL A 99 -16.29 -6.35 5.60
CA VAL A 99 -15.99 -7.46 4.69
C VAL A 99 -16.67 -7.27 3.33
N LYS A 100 -17.95 -6.83 3.31
CA LYS A 100 -18.67 -6.48 2.08
C LYS A 100 -17.96 -5.36 1.31
N SER A 101 -17.49 -4.32 2.02
CA SER A 101 -16.74 -3.23 1.40
C SER A 101 -15.42 -3.72 0.78
N PHE A 102 -14.69 -4.60 1.46
CA PHE A 102 -13.51 -5.26 0.87
C PHE A 102 -13.89 -6.05 -0.38
N GLN A 103 -14.95 -6.88 -0.33
CA GLN A 103 -15.37 -7.71 -1.47
C GLN A 103 -15.74 -6.85 -2.67
N ALA A 104 -16.58 -5.81 -2.49
CA ALA A 104 -16.96 -4.87 -3.55
C ALA A 104 -15.72 -4.17 -4.17
N SER A 105 -14.73 -3.81 -3.35
CA SER A 105 -13.46 -3.27 -3.85
C SER A 105 -12.69 -4.31 -4.64
N ASN A 106 -12.62 -5.54 -4.14
CA ASN A 106 -11.80 -6.58 -4.76
C ASN A 106 -12.41 -7.19 -6.03
N GLU A 107 -13.73 -7.04 -6.23
CA GLU A 107 -14.40 -7.33 -7.51
C GLU A 107 -13.92 -6.43 -8.66
N LEU A 108 -13.39 -5.24 -8.35
CA LEU A 108 -12.80 -4.33 -9.33
C LEU A 108 -11.28 -4.49 -9.45
N ILE A 109 -10.61 -4.85 -8.35
CA ILE A 109 -9.14 -4.82 -8.25
C ILE A 109 -8.54 -6.19 -8.57
N HIS A 110 -9.21 -7.30 -8.20
CA HIS A 110 -8.75 -8.68 -8.42
C HIS A 110 -7.36 -8.95 -7.86
N SER A 111 -7.14 -8.71 -6.56
CA SER A 111 -5.84 -8.87 -5.91
C SER A 111 -5.91 -9.75 -4.65
N ASP A 112 -4.82 -10.45 -4.36
CA ASP A 112 -4.59 -11.13 -3.08
C ASP A 112 -3.96 -10.23 -2.01
N LEU A 113 -3.71 -8.95 -2.34
CA LEU A 113 -3.16 -7.96 -1.42
C LEU A 113 -4.27 -7.05 -0.87
N PHE A 114 -4.28 -6.87 0.43
CA PHE A 114 -5.19 -5.96 1.12
C PHE A 114 -4.46 -5.16 2.18
N ARG A 115 -4.71 -3.85 2.24
CA ARG A 115 -4.28 -2.99 3.35
C ARG A 115 -5.49 -2.38 4.03
N PRO A 116 -5.67 -2.58 5.36
CA PRO A 116 -6.73 -1.94 6.11
C PRO A 116 -6.54 -0.42 6.16
N PRO A 117 -7.58 0.39 5.81
CA PRO A 117 -7.53 1.84 5.97
C PRO A 117 -7.13 2.25 7.40
N HIS A 118 -6.30 3.29 7.50
CA HIS A 118 -5.74 3.79 8.77
C HIS A 118 -4.94 2.75 9.57
N GLY A 119 -4.64 1.58 9.02
CA GLY A 119 -4.09 0.44 9.76
C GLY A 119 -5.04 -0.15 10.81
N LYS A 120 -6.34 0.14 10.73
CA LYS A 120 -7.35 -0.22 11.73
C LYS A 120 -8.20 -1.39 11.25
N ILE A 121 -8.03 -2.53 11.90
CA ILE A 121 -8.79 -3.76 11.64
C ILE A 121 -9.15 -4.47 12.96
N LYS A 122 -10.38 -4.98 13.09
CA LYS A 122 -10.81 -5.82 14.20
C LYS A 122 -10.36 -7.28 13.98
N ARG A 123 -10.12 -8.02 15.05
CA ARG A 123 -9.80 -9.45 14.95
C ARG A 123 -10.91 -10.26 14.25
N SER A 124 -12.19 -9.90 14.48
CA SER A 124 -13.33 -10.52 13.80
C SER A 124 -13.31 -10.30 12.28
N GLN A 125 -12.97 -9.08 11.84
CA GLN A 125 -12.80 -8.74 10.44
C GLN A 125 -11.63 -9.54 9.82
N LEU A 126 -10.49 -9.54 10.51
CA LEU A 126 -9.30 -10.29 10.08
C LEU A 126 -9.59 -11.79 9.91
N LYS A 127 -10.27 -12.40 10.89
CA LYS A 127 -10.66 -13.81 10.82
C LYS A 127 -11.57 -14.07 9.62
N LYS A 128 -12.60 -13.23 9.41
CA LYS A 128 -13.57 -13.40 8.31
C LYS A 128 -12.94 -13.20 6.94
N LEU A 129 -12.08 -12.17 6.78
CA LEU A 129 -11.34 -11.92 5.53
C LEU A 129 -10.43 -13.09 5.15
N LYS A 130 -9.75 -13.72 6.11
CA LYS A 130 -8.87 -14.87 5.85
C LYS A 130 -9.60 -16.14 5.45
N THR A 131 -10.90 -16.25 5.75
CA THR A 131 -11.73 -17.38 5.33
C THR A 131 -12.41 -17.17 3.98
N LEU A 132 -12.25 -15.98 3.37
CA LEU A 132 -12.79 -15.72 2.03
C LEU A 132 -12.00 -16.52 0.99
N ASN A 133 -12.73 -17.30 0.19
CA ASN A 133 -12.18 -17.89 -1.03
C ASN A 133 -12.19 -16.78 -2.10
N LEU A 134 -11.04 -16.20 -2.39
CA LEU A 134 -10.90 -15.29 -3.50
C LEU A 134 -10.95 -16.11 -4.79
N LYS A 135 -12.07 -16.06 -5.49
CA LYS A 135 -12.18 -16.65 -6.83
C LYS A 135 -11.46 -15.73 -7.81
N ASN A 136 -10.50 -16.26 -8.53
CA ASN A 136 -10.01 -15.60 -9.73
C ASN A 136 -10.93 -15.98 -10.90
N ASP A 137 -11.33 -15.03 -11.72
CA ASP A 137 -12.07 -15.24 -12.98
C ASP A 137 -11.26 -16.03 -14.03
N PHE A 138 -10.02 -16.35 -13.75
CA PHE A 138 -9.25 -17.31 -14.53
C PHE A 138 -9.63 -18.74 -14.11
N GLN A 139 -10.56 -19.33 -14.82
CA GLN A 139 -11.09 -20.70 -14.66
C GLN A 139 -10.02 -21.83 -14.79
N LEU A 140 -8.74 -21.54 -14.74
CA LEU A 140 -7.65 -22.49 -14.99
C LEU A 140 -6.65 -22.67 -13.85
N SER A 141 -6.78 -21.99 -12.70
CA SER A 141 -5.86 -22.22 -11.59
C SER A 141 -6.55 -22.81 -10.36
N THR A 142 -6.20 -24.02 -10.01
CA THR A 142 -6.50 -24.72 -8.75
C THR A 142 -5.80 -24.08 -7.53
N PHE A 143 -5.23 -22.89 -7.67
CA PHE A 143 -4.53 -22.19 -6.60
C PHE A 143 -5.51 -21.40 -5.74
N ASN A 144 -5.71 -21.86 -4.51
CA ASN A 144 -6.34 -21.05 -3.45
C ASN A 144 -5.40 -19.90 -3.10
N PHE A 145 -5.68 -18.70 -3.61
CA PHE A 145 -4.93 -17.50 -3.21
C PHE A 145 -5.33 -17.12 -1.79
N GLN A 146 -4.38 -17.23 -0.88
CA GLN A 146 -4.57 -16.77 0.48
C GLN A 146 -4.38 -15.24 0.54
N LEU A 147 -5.41 -14.51 1.00
CA LEU A 147 -5.36 -13.07 1.17
C LEU A 147 -4.21 -12.66 2.11
N LYS A 148 -3.29 -11.85 1.60
CA LYS A 148 -2.20 -11.23 2.35
C LYS A 148 -2.63 -9.86 2.86
N ILE A 149 -2.74 -9.72 4.16
CA ILE A 149 -3.08 -8.44 4.78
C ILE A 149 -1.78 -7.70 5.10
N VAL A 150 -1.55 -6.60 4.39
CA VAL A 150 -0.29 -5.87 4.39
C VAL A 150 -0.35 -4.68 5.33
N ALA A 151 0.59 -4.61 6.24
CA ALA A 151 0.87 -3.46 7.08
C ALA A 151 2.06 -2.67 6.49
N TRP A 152 2.85 -2.02 7.32
CA TRP A 152 4.06 -1.28 6.91
C TRP A 152 5.15 -1.40 7.97
N THR A 153 6.38 -1.27 7.51
CA THR A 153 7.55 -1.11 8.39
C THR A 153 7.69 0.35 8.80
N VAL A 154 7.48 1.25 7.83
CA VAL A 154 7.62 2.71 7.98
C VAL A 154 6.46 3.38 7.29
N ILE A 155 5.86 4.37 7.94
CA ILE A 155 4.86 5.24 7.35
C ILE A 155 5.46 6.63 7.19
N ALA A 156 5.31 7.24 6.00
CA ALA A 156 5.96 8.49 5.65
C ALA A 156 5.36 9.70 6.38
N TYR A 157 4.06 9.64 6.74
CA TYR A 157 3.27 10.76 7.28
C TYR A 157 3.12 11.93 6.31
N ASP A 158 3.14 11.64 5.03
CA ASP A 158 3.03 12.61 3.95
C ASP A 158 1.69 13.38 3.92
N TRP A 159 0.64 12.83 4.53
CA TRP A 159 -0.67 13.50 4.68
C TRP A 159 -0.74 14.48 5.86
N ASP A 160 0.27 14.54 6.73
CA ASP A 160 0.26 15.43 7.90
C ASP A 160 0.79 16.80 7.50
N HIS A 161 -0.11 17.79 7.44
CA HIS A 161 0.23 19.15 7.07
C HIS A 161 1.06 19.90 8.11
N ALA A 162 1.22 19.34 9.33
CA ALA A 162 2.15 19.87 10.33
C ALA A 162 3.61 19.53 10.02
N LEU A 163 3.85 18.55 9.11
CA LEU A 163 5.17 18.14 8.68
C LEU A 163 5.56 18.82 7.38
N SER A 164 6.85 19.11 7.24
CA SER A 164 7.45 19.58 5.98
C SER A 164 7.81 18.37 5.07
N PRO A 165 8.04 18.60 3.78
CA PRO A 165 8.61 17.56 2.89
C PRO A 165 9.95 17.01 3.40
N GLU A 166 10.76 17.84 4.09
CA GLU A 166 12.00 17.39 4.74
C GLU A 166 11.72 16.40 5.86
N ASP A 167 10.73 16.66 6.72
CA ASP A 167 10.37 15.75 7.81
C ASP A 167 9.90 14.40 7.25
N VAL A 168 9.10 14.40 6.19
CA VAL A 168 8.62 13.19 5.50
C VAL A 168 9.79 12.41 4.91
N TYR A 169 10.73 13.06 4.26
CA TYR A 169 11.96 12.45 3.75
C TYR A 169 12.76 11.81 4.89
N GLN A 170 13.01 12.56 5.97
CA GLN A 170 13.75 12.09 7.14
C GLN A 170 13.06 10.92 7.85
N ASN A 171 11.72 10.93 7.92
CA ASN A 171 10.92 9.83 8.46
C ASN A 171 11.24 8.51 7.75
N VAL A 172 11.39 8.55 6.44
CA VAL A 172 11.68 7.35 5.65
C VAL A 172 13.15 6.93 5.77
N ILE A 173 14.09 7.83 5.49
CA ILE A 173 15.50 7.46 5.37
C ILE A 173 16.13 7.01 6.70
N ARG A 174 15.66 7.55 7.84
CA ARG A 174 16.13 7.14 9.18
C ARG A 174 15.54 5.80 9.64
N ASN A 175 14.47 5.33 9.02
CA ASN A 175 13.69 4.22 9.57
C ASN A 175 13.54 3.02 8.63
N ALA A 176 13.69 3.17 7.32
CA ALA A 176 13.61 2.06 6.39
C ALA A 176 14.98 1.39 6.20
N ASN A 177 14.94 0.07 6.02
CA ASN A 177 16.11 -0.77 5.78
C ASN A 177 15.73 -1.90 4.81
N ASP A 178 16.64 -2.84 4.54
CA ASP A 178 16.36 -3.98 3.67
C ASP A 178 15.10 -4.75 4.08
N GLY A 179 14.21 -4.97 3.10
CA GLY A 179 12.91 -5.59 3.29
C GLY A 179 11.82 -4.63 3.81
N ALA A 180 12.11 -3.34 4.00
CA ALA A 180 11.12 -2.40 4.53
C ALA A 180 9.96 -2.18 3.55
N ILE A 181 8.73 -2.24 4.07
CA ILE A 181 7.51 -1.80 3.40
C ILE A 181 7.28 -0.36 3.85
N VAL A 182 7.38 0.58 2.91
CA VAL A 182 7.22 2.03 3.15
C VAL A 182 5.89 2.48 2.60
N ALA A 183 5.06 3.11 3.43
CA ALA A 183 3.75 3.62 3.04
C ALA A 183 3.79 5.13 2.80
N PHE A 184 3.45 5.52 1.58
CA PHE A 184 3.09 6.85 1.10
C PHE A 184 1.61 6.86 0.70
N HIS A 185 1.09 8.02 0.26
CA HIS A 185 -0.28 8.16 -0.21
C HIS A 185 -0.32 8.97 -1.51
N ASP A 186 -0.98 8.43 -2.54
CA ASP A 186 -1.21 9.14 -3.81
C ASP A 186 -2.57 9.86 -3.81
N SER A 187 -2.79 10.67 -2.78
CA SER A 187 -4.02 11.42 -2.51
C SER A 187 -3.78 12.93 -2.45
N ILE A 188 -4.86 13.72 -2.60
CA ILE A 188 -4.78 15.20 -2.54
C ILE A 188 -4.13 15.66 -1.24
N LYS A 189 -4.49 15.02 -0.13
CA LYS A 189 -4.00 15.40 1.20
C LYS A 189 -2.49 15.23 1.34
N ALA A 190 -1.92 14.21 0.73
CA ALA A 190 -0.49 13.90 0.83
C ALA A 190 0.36 14.59 -0.24
N TYR A 191 -0.27 15.11 -1.29
CA TYR A 191 0.39 15.51 -2.53
C TYR A 191 1.64 16.38 -2.32
N ASN A 192 1.51 17.49 -1.60
CA ASN A 192 2.61 18.47 -1.48
C ASN A 192 3.86 17.88 -0.81
N ASN A 193 3.67 17.12 0.25
CA ASN A 193 4.78 16.48 0.96
C ASN A 193 5.32 15.29 0.17
N MET A 194 4.43 14.44 -0.32
CA MET A 194 4.81 13.22 -1.05
C MET A 194 5.60 13.54 -2.33
N ILE A 195 5.10 14.45 -3.17
CA ILE A 195 5.72 14.75 -4.46
C ILE A 195 7.13 15.33 -4.33
N SER A 196 7.40 16.01 -3.23
CA SER A 196 8.72 16.59 -2.92
C SER A 196 9.65 15.59 -2.22
N ALA A 197 9.13 14.74 -1.34
CA ALA A 197 9.93 13.79 -0.56
C ALA A 197 10.29 12.52 -1.36
N LEU A 198 9.35 12.01 -2.19
CA LEU A 198 9.50 10.73 -2.89
C LEU A 198 10.76 10.65 -3.79
N PRO A 199 11.04 11.62 -4.69
CA PRO A 199 12.23 11.56 -5.53
C PRO A 199 13.53 11.58 -4.71
N ARG A 200 13.56 12.30 -3.60
CA ARG A 200 14.72 12.35 -2.70
C ARG A 200 14.94 11.02 -1.96
N VAL A 201 13.86 10.35 -1.55
CA VAL A 201 13.92 9.01 -0.96
C VAL A 201 14.47 8.01 -1.97
N LEU A 202 13.97 8.04 -3.21
CA LEU A 202 14.44 7.17 -4.29
C LEU A 202 15.92 7.40 -4.59
N GLU A 203 16.34 8.67 -4.73
CA GLU A 203 17.73 9.05 -4.95
C GLU A 203 18.65 8.52 -3.84
N TYR A 204 18.31 8.81 -2.56
CA TYR A 204 19.09 8.39 -1.40
C TYR A 204 19.34 6.88 -1.36
N TYR A 205 18.29 6.08 -1.60
CA TYR A 205 18.43 4.63 -1.56
C TYR A 205 19.08 4.07 -2.82
N SER A 206 18.86 4.65 -4.00
CA SER A 206 19.55 4.27 -5.24
C SER A 206 21.07 4.45 -5.11
N GLN A 207 21.53 5.57 -4.56
CA GLN A 207 22.96 5.82 -4.30
C GLN A 207 23.57 4.82 -3.31
N LYS A 208 22.76 4.21 -2.45
CA LYS A 208 23.17 3.15 -1.52
C LYS A 208 23.07 1.74 -2.08
N GLY A 209 22.72 1.62 -3.36
CA GLY A 209 22.59 0.34 -4.06
C GLY A 209 21.31 -0.44 -3.70
N PHE A 210 20.27 0.24 -3.21
CA PHE A 210 18.97 -0.39 -3.04
C PHE A 210 18.19 -0.43 -4.35
N ILE A 211 17.38 -1.48 -4.50
CA ILE A 211 16.40 -1.61 -5.57
C ILE A 211 14.99 -1.51 -4.99
N PHE A 212 14.05 -1.07 -5.82
CA PHE A 212 12.65 -0.89 -5.43
C PHE A 212 11.78 -1.93 -6.11
N LYS A 213 11.06 -2.70 -5.33
CA LYS A 213 10.21 -3.79 -5.80
C LYS A 213 8.77 -3.60 -5.33
N SER A 214 7.83 -4.15 -6.09
CA SER A 214 6.46 -4.36 -5.64
C SER A 214 6.36 -5.60 -4.75
N LEU A 215 5.28 -5.70 -3.96
CA LEU A 215 4.90 -6.85 -3.14
C LEU A 215 4.38 -8.00 -4.00
#